data_3c7fb043972f4eba227806c306ed4116
#
_entry.id   3c7fb043972f4eba227806c306ed4116
#
_cell.length_a   1.000
_cell.length_b   1.000
_cell.length_c   1.000
_cell.angle_alpha   90.00
_cell.angle_beta   90.00
_cell.angle_gamma   90.00
#
_symmetry.space_group_name_H-M   'P 1'
#
loop_
_entity.id
_entity.type
_entity.pdbx_description
1 polymer ?
#
loop_
_entity_poly.entity_id
_entity_poly.type
_entity_poly.pdbx_seq_one_letter_code
_entity_poly.pdbx_strand_id
1 'polypeptide(L)'
;MASRRIVVSGFVQGVGFRAFVLGEAQRLGVRGRVWNRPDGRVEAILEHEDAETLDTLIQRIGAGPGRVDSVQVSEDAEHGFSDFQITTPQGQV
;
A
#
# COMPACT_ATOMS: atom_id res chain seq x y z
N MET A 1 -5.55 6.95 -15.43
CA MET A 1 -5.45 6.41 -14.07
C MET A 1 -4.17 5.60 -13.95
N ALA A 2 -3.48 5.73 -12.81
CA ALA A 2 -2.29 4.95 -12.55
C ALA A 2 -2.60 3.90 -11.49
N SER A 3 -1.95 2.74 -11.59
CA SER A 3 -2.08 1.66 -10.62
C SER A 3 -0.69 1.09 -10.35
N ARG A 4 -0.35 0.96 -9.08
CA ARG A 4 0.94 0.44 -8.64
C ARG A 4 0.72 -0.67 -7.63
N ARG A 5 1.61 -1.65 -7.69
CA ARG A 5 1.68 -2.68 -6.65
C ARG A 5 2.98 -2.47 -5.89
N ILE A 6 2.91 -2.48 -4.56
CA ILE A 6 4.10 -2.36 -3.74
C ILE A 6 4.21 -3.56 -2.80
N VAL A 7 5.46 -3.94 -2.52
CA VAL A 7 5.76 -4.97 -1.51
C VAL A 7 6.78 -4.36 -0.57
N VAL A 8 6.42 -4.26 0.71
CA VAL A 8 7.23 -3.61 1.74
C VAL A 8 7.86 -4.70 2.61
N SER A 9 9.19 -4.65 2.74
CA SER A 9 9.96 -5.59 3.55
C SER A 9 10.51 -4.87 4.77
N GLY A 10 10.72 -5.63 5.86
CA GLY A 10 11.26 -5.13 7.09
C GLY A 10 10.45 -5.60 8.28
N PHE A 11 10.50 -4.85 9.37
CA PHE A 11 9.67 -5.11 10.54
C PHE A 11 8.40 -4.28 10.40
N VAL A 12 7.43 -4.83 9.66
CA VAL A 12 6.23 -4.10 9.22
C VAL A 12 4.92 -4.78 9.62
N GLN A 13 4.98 -5.98 10.21
CA GLN A 13 3.78 -6.62 10.74
C GLN A 13 3.75 -6.48 12.26
N GLY A 14 2.56 -6.33 12.83
CA GLY A 14 2.39 -6.21 14.26
C GLY A 14 2.76 -4.85 14.84
N VAL A 15 2.94 -3.82 13.98
CA VAL A 15 3.35 -2.48 14.40
C VAL A 15 2.38 -1.39 13.94
N GLY A 16 1.20 -1.78 13.44
CA GLY A 16 0.22 -0.81 12.94
C GLY A 16 0.51 -0.30 11.53
N PHE A 17 1.33 -1.01 10.76
CA PHE A 17 1.77 -0.53 9.47
C PHE A 17 0.61 -0.45 8.47
N ARG A 18 -0.26 -1.47 8.42
CA ARG A 18 -1.40 -1.46 7.49
C ARG A 18 -2.36 -0.31 7.80
N ALA A 19 -2.60 -0.04 9.09
CA ALA A 19 -3.44 1.07 9.50
C ALA A 19 -2.82 2.40 9.09
N PHE A 20 -1.50 2.52 9.19
CA PHE A 20 -0.77 3.71 8.74
C PHE A 20 -0.96 3.90 7.23
N VAL A 21 -0.80 2.83 6.44
CA VAL A 21 -0.99 2.91 4.98
C VAL A 21 -2.42 3.35 4.65
N LEU A 22 -3.40 2.76 5.31
CA LEU A 22 -4.80 3.13 5.11
C LEU A 22 -5.02 4.62 5.39
N GLY A 23 -4.51 5.12 6.51
CA GLY A 23 -4.69 6.52 6.88
C GLY A 23 -4.06 7.47 5.88
N GLU A 24 -2.83 7.16 5.43
CA GLU A 24 -2.14 7.99 4.45
C GLU A 24 -2.83 7.94 3.08
N ALA A 25 -3.30 6.77 2.67
CA ALA A 25 -4.01 6.62 1.42
C ALA A 25 -5.31 7.42 1.43
N GLN A 26 -6.07 7.36 2.52
CA GLN A 26 -7.31 8.11 2.64
C GLN A 26 -7.05 9.61 2.60
N ARG A 27 -5.98 10.07 3.25
CA ARG A 27 -5.62 11.49 3.27
C ARG A 27 -5.33 12.00 1.85
N LEU A 28 -4.71 11.18 1.01
CA LEU A 28 -4.33 11.56 -0.35
C LEU A 28 -5.39 11.19 -1.38
N GLY A 29 -6.51 10.59 -0.98
CA GLY A 29 -7.55 10.17 -1.90
C GLY A 29 -7.16 8.99 -2.77
N VAL A 30 -6.20 8.19 -2.33
CA VAL A 30 -5.77 6.98 -3.05
C VAL A 30 -6.70 5.83 -2.70
N ARG A 31 -7.09 5.06 -3.70
CA ARG A 31 -7.92 3.87 -3.56
C ARG A 31 -7.05 2.63 -3.67
N GLY A 32 -7.48 1.54 -3.09
CA GLY A 32 -6.73 0.30 -3.17
C GLY A 32 -6.97 -0.66 -2.02
N ARG A 33 -5.98 -1.53 -1.82
CA ARG A 33 -6.03 -2.57 -0.79
C ARG A 33 -4.64 -2.77 -0.20
N VAL A 34 -4.59 -3.15 1.07
CA VAL A 34 -3.32 -3.48 1.76
C VAL A 34 -3.54 -4.71 2.63
N TRP A 35 -2.56 -5.60 2.64
CA TRP A 35 -2.66 -6.84 3.42
C TRP A 35 -1.30 -7.34 3.85
N ASN A 36 -1.30 -8.17 4.91
CA ASN A 36 -0.09 -8.87 5.36
C ASN A 36 0.12 -10.11 4.50
N ARG A 37 1.36 -10.34 4.11
CA ARG A 37 1.75 -11.57 3.42
C ARG A 37 2.18 -12.62 4.43
N PRO A 38 2.05 -13.91 4.07
CA PRO A 38 2.56 -14.98 4.96
C PRO A 38 4.05 -14.91 5.20
N ASP A 39 4.81 -14.28 4.29
CA ASP A 39 6.27 -14.19 4.40
C ASP A 39 6.74 -13.02 5.28
N GLY A 40 5.83 -12.32 5.95
CA GLY A 40 6.17 -11.22 6.84
C GLY A 40 6.18 -9.85 6.20
N ARG A 41 6.02 -9.76 4.89
CA ARG A 41 5.95 -8.50 4.17
C ARG A 41 4.53 -7.95 4.18
N VAL A 42 4.40 -6.69 3.77
CA VAL A 42 3.10 -6.04 3.54
C VAL A 42 3.01 -5.72 2.07
N GLU A 43 1.89 -6.03 1.46
CA GLU A 43 1.66 -5.76 0.05
C GLU A 43 0.45 -4.87 -0.11
N ALA A 44 0.47 -3.99 -1.12
CA ALA A 44 -0.64 -3.09 -1.39
C ALA A 44 -0.80 -2.84 -2.89
N ILE A 45 -2.04 -2.56 -3.27
CA ILE A 45 -2.38 -2.06 -4.60
C ILE A 45 -2.88 -0.64 -4.41
N LEU A 46 -2.30 0.30 -5.16
CA LEU A 46 -2.57 1.73 -5.02
C LEU A 46 -3.04 2.27 -6.36
N GLU A 47 -4.21 2.94 -6.37
CA GLU A 47 -4.78 3.50 -7.59
C GLU A 47 -5.16 4.95 -7.38
N HIS A 48 -4.86 5.78 -8.38
CA HIS A 48 -5.22 7.19 -8.39
C HIS A 48 -5.13 7.72 -9.81
N GLU A 49 -5.85 8.79 -10.12
CA GLU A 49 -5.80 9.42 -11.43
C GLU A 49 -4.43 10.05 -11.69
N ASP A 50 -3.79 10.56 -10.64
CA ASP A 50 -2.52 11.28 -10.73
C ASP A 50 -1.37 10.40 -10.22
N ALA A 51 -0.45 10.05 -11.11
CA ALA A 51 0.69 9.20 -10.76
C ALA A 51 1.59 9.86 -9.70
N GLU A 52 1.70 11.18 -9.68
CA GLU A 52 2.52 11.87 -8.68
C GLU A 52 1.94 11.68 -7.28
N THR A 53 0.63 11.60 -7.14
CA THR A 53 0.01 11.32 -5.85
C THR A 53 0.41 9.93 -5.35
N LEU A 54 0.49 8.95 -6.24
CA LEU A 54 0.96 7.62 -5.87
C LEU A 54 2.42 7.65 -5.43
N ASP A 55 3.26 8.40 -6.13
CA ASP A 55 4.66 8.53 -5.74
C ASP A 55 4.80 9.16 -4.36
N THR A 56 3.99 10.17 -4.05
CA THR A 56 3.98 10.79 -2.73
C THR A 56 3.58 9.78 -1.66
N LEU A 57 2.52 9.00 -1.92
CA LEU A 57 2.09 8.00 -0.96
C LEU A 57 3.16 6.94 -0.72
N ILE A 58 3.80 6.46 -1.80
CA ILE A 58 4.85 5.45 -1.68
C ILE A 58 6.02 5.98 -0.84
N GLN A 59 6.38 7.24 -1.02
CA GLN A 59 7.44 7.86 -0.24
C GLN A 59 7.06 7.92 1.25
N ARG A 60 5.82 8.27 1.56
CA ARG A 60 5.35 8.32 2.95
C ARG A 60 5.29 6.92 3.57
N ILE A 61 4.90 5.92 2.78
CA ILE A 61 4.88 4.53 3.23
C ILE A 61 6.28 4.08 3.65
N GLY A 62 7.31 4.49 2.91
CA GLY A 62 8.68 4.16 3.24
C GLY A 62 9.17 4.73 4.58
N ALA A 63 8.46 5.72 5.13
CA ALA A 63 8.76 6.31 6.42
C ALA A 63 7.79 5.87 7.52
N GLY A 64 7.06 4.78 7.31
CA GLY A 64 6.05 4.31 8.24
C GLY A 64 6.60 3.67 9.50
N PRO A 65 5.70 3.22 10.40
CA PRO A 65 6.11 2.65 11.68
C PRO A 65 6.85 1.34 11.53
N GLY A 66 7.56 0.94 12.59
CA GLY A 66 8.42 -0.24 12.55
C GLY A 66 9.71 0.08 11.83
N ARG A 67 10.16 -0.84 10.97
CA ARG A 67 11.37 -0.62 10.19
C ARG A 67 11.13 -1.06 8.75
N VAL A 68 11.26 -0.13 7.83
CA VAL A 68 11.12 -0.42 6.41
C VAL A 68 12.51 -0.62 5.82
N ASP A 69 12.80 -1.84 5.36
CA ASP A 69 14.07 -2.16 4.74
C ASP A 69 14.05 -1.90 3.23
N SER A 70 12.92 -2.18 2.58
CA SER A 70 12.77 -1.93 1.15
C SER A 70 11.31 -1.79 0.76
N VAL A 71 11.07 -1.04 -0.32
CA VAL A 71 9.76 -0.95 -0.96
C VAL A 71 9.97 -1.28 -2.42
N GLN A 72 9.41 -2.39 -2.87
CA GLN A 72 9.45 -2.78 -4.28
C GLN A 72 8.19 -2.27 -4.95
N VAL A 73 8.35 -1.59 -6.08
CA VAL A 73 7.26 -0.94 -6.79
C VAL A 73 7.18 -1.52 -8.19
N SER A 74 5.98 -1.88 -8.64
CA SER A 74 5.75 -2.33 -10.01
C SER A 74 4.44 -1.74 -10.51
N GLU A 75 4.31 -1.64 -11.84
CA GLU A 75 3.06 -1.29 -12.47
C GLU A 75 2.06 -2.42 -12.27
N ASP A 76 0.79 -2.08 -12.19
CA ASP A 76 -0.25 -3.08 -12.06
C ASP A 76 -1.43 -2.71 -12.95
N ALA A 77 -2.25 -3.71 -13.27
CA ALA A 77 -3.47 -3.47 -14.01
C ALA A 77 -4.47 -2.72 -13.11
N GLU A 78 -5.30 -1.91 -13.72
CA GLU A 78 -6.34 -1.20 -12.99
C GLU A 78 -7.39 -2.17 -12.48
N HIS A 79 -7.77 -2.03 -11.21
CA HIS A 79 -8.79 -2.85 -10.57
C HIS A 79 -10.11 -2.10 -10.40
N GLY A 80 -10.08 -0.77 -10.44
CA GLY A 80 -11.27 0.05 -10.30
C GLY A 80 -11.79 0.11 -8.88
N PHE A 81 -10.90 0.10 -7.89
CA PHE A 81 -11.32 0.23 -6.49
C PHE A 81 -12.01 1.57 -6.27
N SER A 82 -13.05 1.57 -5.41
CA SER A 82 -13.78 2.79 -5.06
C SER A 82 -13.34 3.36 -3.72
N ASP A 83 -12.56 2.62 -2.93
CA ASP A 83 -12.11 3.03 -1.61
C ASP A 83 -10.78 2.36 -1.29
N PHE A 84 -10.23 2.63 -0.09
CA PHE A 84 -9.04 1.95 0.39
C PHE A 84 -9.42 1.11 1.61
N GLN A 85 -9.02 -0.17 1.60
CA GLN A 85 -9.34 -1.08 2.69
C GLN A 85 -8.17 -2.00 3.01
N ILE A 86 -8.12 -2.42 4.28
CA ILE A 86 -7.24 -3.51 4.71
C ILE A 86 -7.98 -4.80 4.43
N THR A 87 -7.31 -5.74 3.74
CA THR A 87 -7.95 -7.00 3.34
C THR A 87 -7.19 -8.20 3.86
N THR A 88 -7.69 -9.38 3.52
CA THR A 88 -7.01 -10.64 3.78
C THR A 88 -5.81 -10.80 2.85
N PRO A 89 -4.91 -11.74 3.13
CA PRO A 89 -3.81 -12.04 2.22
C PRO A 89 -4.30 -12.25 0.80
N GLN A 90 -3.45 -11.82 -0.18
CA GLN A 90 -3.70 -11.92 -1.62
C GLN A 90 -4.68 -10.86 -2.13
N GLY A 91 -5.01 -9.85 -1.31
CA GLY A 91 -5.86 -8.77 -1.74
C GLY A 91 -7.32 -9.13 -1.90
N GLN A 92 -7.74 -10.27 -1.38
CA GLN A 92 -9.13 -10.69 -1.45
C GLN A 92 -9.93 -10.07 -0.31
N VAL A 93 -11.19 -9.85 -0.58
CA VAL A 93 -12.10 -9.24 0.37
C VAL A 93 -12.99 -10.29 0.99
#